data_63073eefc86ae012efb4f85059705f91
#
_entry.id   63073eefc86ae012efb4f85059705f91
#
_cell.length_a   1.000
_cell.length_b   1.000
_cell.length_c   1.000
_cell.angle_alpha   90.00
_cell.angle_beta   90.00
_cell.angle_gamma   90.00
#
_symmetry.space_group_name_H-M   'P 1'
#
loop_
_entity.id
_entity.type
_entity.pdbx_description
1 polymer ?
#
loop_
_entity_poly.entity_id
_entity_poly.type
_entity_poly.pdbx_seq_one_letter_code
_entity_poly.pdbx_strand_id
1 'polypeptide(L)'
;MSLLRRMGLAFAVVTLLPATVAPATAEPSNNARHGVPLEQLTVATTEVASGLVRPVAMAAANDRSGRILIAEKRGTVRVFHPTTGLAAEPVLDISDRVNSVANERGLLGIVPAPDFARTALVYVAYTRLPDGALTLSRIPLGDPAKEQVLLTQDHSRFSNHNAGQLAFGRDGYLYWSLGDGGSAGDPDATAQNLGTLLGKVLRLDVSRSCGAVPYCVPKKNPFVHTPGARPEIWAYGLRNPWRFSFDALDGSLWLADVGQGTFEEVNHARTTRGGLNFGWSCMEGPAVFNAERCVEDADYTDPVFHYQTGVEGCAVIGGYVYRGKQYARLAFGTYVATDYCSGTVWAVRKGHHGAYQSAVIGQFPLQVSSFVADRSGELYVVTDRTGQLHRVSFDRVAD
;
A
#
# COMPACT_ATOMS: atom_id res chain seq x y z
N MET A 1 -26.20 -48.10 -84.14
CA MET A 1 -27.02 -48.72 -83.10
C MET A 1 -26.99 -47.85 -81.89
N SER A 2 -28.09 -47.17 -81.68
CA SER A 2 -28.25 -46.08 -80.75
C SER A 2 -29.10 -46.50 -79.56
N LEU A 3 -28.69 -46.21 -78.29
CA LEU A 3 -29.57 -46.33 -77.13
C LEU A 3 -29.63 -45.01 -76.43
N LEU A 4 -30.75 -44.33 -76.60
CA LEU A 4 -31.16 -43.15 -75.81
C LEU A 4 -31.48 -43.62 -74.37
N ARG A 5 -30.87 -42.99 -73.40
CA ARG A 5 -31.35 -42.93 -71.99
C ARG A 5 -32.03 -41.64 -71.68
N ARG A 6 -33.30 -41.74 -71.31
CA ARG A 6 -34.09 -40.58 -70.79
C ARG A 6 -33.68 -40.30 -69.39
N MET A 7 -33.33 -39.00 -69.07
CA MET A 7 -33.17 -38.47 -67.75
C MET A 7 -34.47 -37.83 -67.29
N GLY A 8 -35.06 -38.37 -66.23
CA GLY A 8 -36.19 -37.75 -65.55
C GLY A 8 -35.76 -36.66 -64.62
N LEU A 9 -36.31 -35.45 -64.74
CA LEU A 9 -36.15 -34.40 -63.75
C LEU A 9 -37.11 -34.64 -62.58
N ALA A 10 -36.54 -34.78 -61.38
CA ALA A 10 -37.31 -34.73 -60.12
C ALA A 10 -37.28 -33.29 -59.59
N PHE A 11 -38.41 -32.64 -59.47
CA PHE A 11 -38.55 -31.34 -58.79
C PHE A 11 -38.64 -31.58 -57.27
N ALA A 12 -37.62 -31.14 -56.53
CA ALA A 12 -37.71 -31.10 -55.06
C ALA A 12 -38.33 -29.76 -54.63
N VAL A 13 -39.49 -29.85 -53.97
CA VAL A 13 -40.19 -28.72 -53.32
C VAL A 13 -39.46 -28.47 -52.01
N VAL A 14 -38.72 -27.36 -51.88
CA VAL A 14 -38.14 -26.91 -50.62
C VAL A 14 -39.17 -26.08 -49.89
N THR A 15 -39.77 -26.60 -48.87
CA THR A 15 -40.62 -25.85 -47.92
C THR A 15 -39.71 -25.06 -46.95
N LEU A 16 -39.68 -23.73 -47.08
CA LEU A 16 -39.10 -22.80 -46.11
C LEU A 16 -39.96 -22.72 -44.85
N LEU A 17 -39.47 -23.28 -43.76
CA LEU A 17 -40.01 -23.00 -42.42
C LEU A 17 -39.51 -21.61 -41.94
N PRO A 18 -40.35 -20.77 -41.31
CA PRO A 18 -39.93 -19.51 -40.75
C PRO A 18 -39.00 -19.75 -39.56
N ALA A 19 -37.76 -19.21 -39.57
CA ALA A 19 -36.86 -19.21 -38.45
C ALA A 19 -37.45 -18.28 -37.37
N THR A 20 -37.84 -18.84 -36.25
CA THR A 20 -38.15 -18.09 -35.04
C THR A 20 -36.86 -17.54 -34.47
N VAL A 21 -36.66 -16.22 -34.56
CA VAL A 21 -35.57 -15.50 -33.88
C VAL A 21 -35.88 -15.54 -32.38
N ALA A 22 -35.10 -16.34 -31.63
CA ALA A 22 -35.10 -16.28 -30.17
C ALA A 22 -34.63 -14.88 -29.73
N PRO A 23 -35.25 -14.27 -28.71
CA PRO A 23 -34.76 -12.99 -28.18
C PRO A 23 -33.33 -13.19 -27.68
N ALA A 24 -32.40 -12.33 -28.12
CA ALA A 24 -31.06 -12.29 -27.64
C ALA A 24 -31.08 -12.08 -26.12
N THR A 25 -30.65 -13.07 -25.36
CA THR A 25 -30.38 -12.91 -23.95
C THR A 25 -29.29 -11.84 -23.84
N ALA A 26 -29.66 -10.68 -23.30
CA ALA A 26 -28.70 -9.63 -23.00
C ALA A 26 -27.59 -10.24 -22.12
N GLU A 27 -26.35 -10.26 -22.62
CA GLU A 27 -25.20 -10.58 -21.79
C GLU A 27 -25.26 -9.68 -20.55
N PRO A 28 -24.98 -10.20 -19.34
CA PRO A 28 -24.91 -9.35 -18.16
C PRO A 28 -23.84 -8.29 -18.43
N SER A 29 -24.27 -7.05 -18.42
CA SER A 29 -23.43 -5.89 -18.68
C SER A 29 -22.15 -5.99 -17.85
N ASN A 30 -21.01 -5.83 -18.47
CA ASN A 30 -19.65 -5.86 -17.88
C ASN A 30 -19.46 -4.78 -16.78
N ASN A 31 -20.47 -3.96 -16.52
CA ASN A 31 -20.54 -2.91 -15.50
C ASN A 31 -20.51 -3.42 -14.04
N ALA A 32 -20.73 -4.70 -13.80
CA ALA A 32 -20.67 -5.26 -12.44
C ALA A 32 -19.25 -5.38 -11.85
N ARG A 33 -18.19 -5.12 -12.67
CA ARG A 33 -16.79 -5.23 -12.24
C ARG A 33 -16.10 -3.89 -11.94
N HIS A 34 -16.75 -2.75 -12.13
CA HIS A 34 -16.08 -1.44 -12.09
C HIS A 34 -16.72 -0.40 -11.18
N GLY A 35 -17.46 -0.75 -10.15
CA GLY A 35 -18.07 0.23 -9.23
C GLY A 35 -18.87 1.34 -9.94
N VAL A 36 -19.39 2.31 -9.17
CA VAL A 36 -20.04 3.51 -9.74
C VAL A 36 -18.97 4.51 -10.26
N PRO A 37 -19.35 5.48 -11.12
CA PRO A 37 -18.49 6.64 -11.43
C PRO A 37 -17.97 7.30 -10.14
N LEU A 38 -16.71 7.77 -10.14
CA LEU A 38 -16.08 8.27 -8.91
C LEU A 38 -16.80 9.48 -8.31
N GLU A 39 -17.37 10.33 -9.14
CA GLU A 39 -18.17 11.51 -8.74
C GLU A 39 -19.51 11.15 -8.09
N GLN A 40 -19.97 9.92 -8.22
CA GLN A 40 -21.15 9.39 -7.56
C GLN A 40 -20.84 8.59 -6.29
N LEU A 41 -19.55 8.40 -5.98
CA LEU A 41 -19.11 7.67 -4.80
C LEU A 41 -18.98 8.62 -3.62
N THR A 42 -19.46 8.22 -2.46
CA THR A 42 -19.19 8.91 -1.19
C THR A 42 -18.70 7.91 -0.16
N VAL A 43 -18.00 8.42 0.85
CA VAL A 43 -17.40 7.65 1.92
C VAL A 43 -17.82 8.18 3.28
N ALA A 44 -17.99 7.28 4.24
CA ALA A 44 -18.21 7.61 5.65
C ALA A 44 -17.40 6.65 6.54
N THR A 45 -17.30 6.99 7.83
CA THR A 45 -16.66 6.15 8.83
C THR A 45 -17.56 5.95 10.03
N THR A 46 -17.43 4.79 10.67
CA THR A 46 -18.07 4.48 11.94
C THR A 46 -16.98 4.11 12.95
N GLU A 47 -16.92 4.79 14.09
CA GLU A 47 -16.02 4.41 15.20
C GLU A 47 -16.41 3.01 15.70
N VAL A 48 -15.41 2.12 15.78
CA VAL A 48 -15.59 0.74 16.26
C VAL A 48 -14.77 0.44 17.50
N ALA A 49 -13.76 1.27 17.80
CA ALA A 49 -13.02 1.23 19.06
C ALA A 49 -12.32 2.57 19.32
N SER A 50 -12.03 2.84 20.59
CA SER A 50 -11.27 3.99 21.07
C SER A 50 -10.33 3.59 22.21
N GLY A 51 -9.50 4.53 22.70
CA GLY A 51 -8.56 4.27 23.78
C GLY A 51 -7.19 3.72 23.33
N LEU A 52 -6.87 3.85 22.03
CA LEU A 52 -5.52 3.63 21.51
C LEU A 52 -4.63 4.84 21.84
N VAL A 53 -3.33 4.61 22.03
CA VAL A 53 -2.35 5.66 22.35
C VAL A 53 -1.43 5.90 21.16
N ARG A 54 -1.70 6.96 20.39
CA ARG A 54 -0.90 7.29 19.19
C ARG A 54 -0.73 6.08 18.25
N PRO A 55 -1.83 5.46 17.74
CA PRO A 55 -1.72 4.36 16.80
C PRO A 55 -1.19 4.87 15.46
N VAL A 56 -0.21 4.16 14.87
CA VAL A 56 0.46 4.60 13.65
C VAL A 56 0.51 3.54 12.54
N ALA A 57 0.33 2.27 12.87
CA ALA A 57 0.32 1.22 11.86
C ALA A 57 -0.68 0.12 12.21
N MET A 58 -1.21 -0.53 11.19
CA MET A 58 -2.15 -1.64 11.35
C MET A 58 -1.84 -2.77 10.38
N ALA A 59 -2.15 -4.00 10.80
CA ALA A 59 -2.13 -5.17 9.93
C ALA A 59 -3.23 -6.16 10.30
N ALA A 60 -3.92 -6.73 9.31
CA ALA A 60 -4.85 -7.83 9.53
C ALA A 60 -4.07 -9.10 9.90
N ALA A 61 -4.46 -9.78 10.97
CA ALA A 61 -3.90 -11.08 11.30
C ALA A 61 -4.32 -12.11 10.25
N ASN A 62 -3.35 -12.83 9.69
CA ASN A 62 -3.60 -13.84 8.65
C ASN A 62 -3.86 -15.24 9.22
N ASP A 63 -4.42 -15.31 10.46
CA ASP A 63 -4.73 -16.53 11.20
C ASP A 63 -6.20 -16.95 11.16
N ARG A 64 -6.99 -16.33 10.30
CA ARG A 64 -8.43 -16.54 10.15
C ARG A 64 -9.30 -16.05 11.30
N SER A 65 -8.73 -15.41 12.33
CA SER A 65 -9.50 -14.87 13.46
C SER A 65 -10.29 -13.60 13.09
N GLY A 66 -9.87 -12.85 12.06
CA GLY A 66 -10.40 -11.53 11.75
C GLY A 66 -9.82 -10.41 12.62
N ARG A 67 -8.81 -10.71 13.45
CA ARG A 67 -8.14 -9.70 14.29
C ARG A 67 -7.34 -8.70 13.47
N ILE A 68 -7.28 -7.48 13.97
CA ILE A 68 -6.39 -6.42 13.48
C ILE A 68 -5.36 -6.13 14.58
N LEU A 69 -4.08 -6.20 14.21
CA LEU A 69 -2.96 -5.79 15.04
C LEU A 69 -2.76 -4.29 14.82
N ILE A 70 -2.63 -3.53 15.91
CA ILE A 70 -2.49 -2.07 15.88
C ILE A 70 -1.24 -1.68 16.63
N ALA A 71 -0.25 -1.15 15.93
CA ALA A 71 0.99 -0.66 16.51
C ALA A 71 0.78 0.77 17.03
N GLU A 72 1.07 0.96 18.31
CA GLU A 72 1.10 2.26 18.96
C GLU A 72 2.53 2.80 18.93
N LYS A 73 2.68 4.10 18.67
CA LYS A 73 3.95 4.79 18.44
C LYS A 73 5.04 4.47 19.49
N ARG A 74 4.65 4.29 20.76
CA ARG A 74 5.57 4.06 21.87
C ARG A 74 6.23 2.68 21.88
N GLY A 75 5.71 1.72 21.09
CA GLY A 75 6.27 0.37 21.02
C GLY A 75 5.33 -0.72 21.48
N THR A 76 4.06 -0.44 21.75
CA THR A 76 3.04 -1.44 22.08
C THR A 76 2.25 -1.88 20.86
N VAL A 77 1.76 -3.13 20.87
CA VAL A 77 0.84 -3.65 19.87
C VAL A 77 -0.45 -4.07 20.54
N ARG A 78 -1.56 -3.46 20.14
CA ARG A 78 -2.92 -3.78 20.59
C ARG A 78 -3.62 -4.69 19.59
N VAL A 79 -4.66 -5.35 20.03
CA VAL A 79 -5.50 -6.21 19.18
C VAL A 79 -6.94 -5.73 19.20
N PHE A 80 -7.49 -5.52 18.04
CA PHE A 80 -8.93 -5.32 17.84
C PHE A 80 -9.53 -6.57 17.20
N HIS A 81 -10.71 -6.96 17.68
CA HIS A 81 -11.50 -8.03 17.09
C HIS A 81 -12.92 -7.51 16.78
N PRO A 82 -13.48 -7.72 15.58
CA PRO A 82 -14.78 -7.15 15.21
C PRO A 82 -15.96 -7.51 16.12
N THR A 83 -15.89 -8.65 16.81
CA THR A 83 -16.95 -9.11 17.72
C THR A 83 -16.72 -8.81 19.19
N THR A 84 -15.47 -8.71 19.65
CA THR A 84 -15.14 -8.51 21.08
C THR A 84 -14.53 -7.15 21.39
N GLY A 85 -14.28 -6.32 20.36
CA GLY A 85 -13.70 -4.99 20.50
C GLY A 85 -12.18 -4.98 20.70
N LEU A 86 -11.68 -3.88 21.25
CA LEU A 86 -10.27 -3.67 21.54
C LEU A 86 -9.88 -4.41 22.83
N ALA A 87 -8.86 -5.26 22.78
CA ALA A 87 -8.30 -5.92 23.95
C ALA A 87 -7.74 -4.89 24.95
N ALA A 88 -7.92 -5.13 26.25
CA ALA A 88 -7.48 -4.20 27.31
C ALA A 88 -5.95 -4.09 27.35
N GLU A 89 -5.26 -5.22 27.27
CA GLU A 89 -3.81 -5.30 27.39
C GLU A 89 -3.13 -5.41 26.02
N PRO A 90 -1.92 -4.84 25.85
CA PRO A 90 -1.12 -5.06 24.67
C PRO A 90 -0.65 -6.51 24.56
N VAL A 91 -0.56 -7.02 23.33
CA VAL A 91 -0.04 -8.37 23.05
C VAL A 91 1.47 -8.40 22.80
N LEU A 92 2.06 -7.23 22.62
CA LEU A 92 3.50 -7.03 22.52
C LEU A 92 3.85 -5.66 23.09
N ASP A 93 4.92 -5.60 23.89
CA ASP A 93 5.51 -4.35 24.38
C ASP A 93 7.04 -4.40 24.16
N ILE A 94 7.53 -3.49 23.34
CA ILE A 94 8.95 -3.25 23.05
C ILE A 94 9.34 -1.78 23.31
N SER A 95 8.58 -1.09 24.16
CA SER A 95 8.77 0.34 24.45
C SER A 95 10.12 0.66 25.09
N ASP A 96 10.77 -0.34 25.71
CA ASP A 96 12.09 -0.25 26.30
C ASP A 96 13.22 -0.02 25.28
N ARG A 97 12.97 -0.30 23.99
CA ARG A 97 13.94 -0.19 22.89
C ARG A 97 13.53 0.74 21.76
N VAL A 98 12.31 1.27 21.80
CA VAL A 98 11.77 2.17 20.77
C VAL A 98 12.03 3.63 21.13
N ASN A 99 12.73 4.36 20.27
CA ASN A 99 12.85 5.81 20.34
C ASN A 99 11.58 6.45 19.76
N SER A 100 10.71 6.97 20.62
CA SER A 100 9.43 7.57 20.22
C SER A 100 9.31 9.06 20.60
N VAL A 101 10.42 9.70 20.94
CA VAL A 101 10.42 11.09 21.47
C VAL A 101 10.00 12.10 20.38
N ALA A 102 10.59 12.04 19.20
CA ALA A 102 10.23 12.94 18.09
C ALA A 102 8.90 12.53 17.45
N ASN A 103 8.27 13.47 16.74
CA ASN A 103 6.93 13.26 16.18
C ASN A 103 6.81 12.05 15.26
N GLU A 104 7.77 11.85 14.36
CA GLU A 104 7.75 10.75 13.39
C GLU A 104 8.50 9.50 13.87
N ARG A 105 9.26 9.54 14.97
CA ARG A 105 9.95 8.38 15.53
C ARG A 105 8.99 7.50 16.33
N GLY A 106 9.23 6.19 16.34
CA GLY A 106 8.41 5.23 17.08
C GLY A 106 8.41 3.83 16.49
N LEU A 107 7.42 3.02 16.89
CA LEU A 107 7.05 1.77 16.22
C LEU A 107 6.18 2.13 15.01
N LEU A 108 6.74 2.04 13.80
CA LEU A 108 6.22 2.64 12.58
C LEU A 108 5.55 1.66 11.62
N GLY A 109 5.87 0.37 11.75
CA GLY A 109 5.31 -0.67 10.90
C GLY A 109 5.16 -2.00 11.61
N ILE A 110 4.14 -2.74 11.22
CA ILE A 110 3.89 -4.11 11.66
C ILE A 110 3.29 -4.92 10.52
N VAL A 111 3.73 -6.17 10.35
CA VAL A 111 3.10 -7.13 9.47
C VAL A 111 3.24 -8.56 10.02
N PRO A 112 2.16 -9.37 10.06
CA PRO A 112 2.25 -10.78 10.43
C PRO A 112 3.06 -11.57 9.40
N ALA A 113 3.83 -12.55 9.87
CA ALA A 113 4.50 -13.50 8.99
C ALA A 113 3.50 -14.26 8.10
N PRO A 114 3.88 -14.74 6.92
CA PRO A 114 2.98 -15.53 6.07
C PRO A 114 2.39 -16.75 6.77
N ASP A 115 3.13 -17.33 7.72
CA ASP A 115 2.73 -18.48 8.55
C ASP A 115 2.34 -18.10 10.00
N PHE A 116 1.90 -16.88 10.20
CA PHE A 116 1.54 -16.29 11.51
C PHE A 116 0.59 -17.17 12.32
N ALA A 117 -0.39 -17.81 11.69
CA ALA A 117 -1.32 -18.73 12.36
C ALA A 117 -0.61 -19.87 13.11
N ARG A 118 0.58 -20.27 12.67
CA ARG A 118 1.40 -21.33 13.27
C ARG A 118 2.45 -20.78 14.23
N THR A 119 3.04 -19.64 13.91
CA THR A 119 4.25 -19.14 14.55
C THR A 119 3.99 -17.97 15.49
N ALA A 120 2.85 -17.28 15.37
CA ALA A 120 2.56 -15.99 15.99
C ALA A 120 3.65 -14.93 15.75
N LEU A 121 4.45 -15.08 14.67
CA LEU A 121 5.57 -14.21 14.36
C LEU A 121 5.11 -12.96 13.63
N VAL A 122 5.57 -11.80 14.08
CA VAL A 122 5.39 -10.51 13.39
C VAL A 122 6.73 -9.91 13.00
N TYR A 123 6.73 -9.13 11.92
CA TYR A 123 7.82 -8.24 11.58
C TYR A 123 7.42 -6.83 11.99
N VAL A 124 8.36 -6.08 12.57
CA VAL A 124 8.17 -4.72 13.05
C VAL A 124 9.27 -3.82 12.51
N ALA A 125 8.90 -2.58 12.17
CA ALA A 125 9.84 -1.53 11.82
C ALA A 125 9.73 -0.39 12.83
N TYR A 126 10.85 0.02 13.40
CA TYR A 126 10.86 1.05 14.44
C TYR A 126 12.16 1.85 14.45
N THR A 127 12.14 3.02 15.07
CA THR A 127 13.34 3.78 15.40
C THR A 127 13.89 3.31 16.74
N ARG A 128 15.15 2.88 16.75
CA ARG A 128 15.78 2.23 17.90
C ARG A 128 16.36 3.23 18.90
N LEU A 129 16.31 2.89 20.21
CA LEU A 129 17.11 3.54 21.24
C LEU A 129 18.56 2.98 21.23
N PRO A 130 19.59 3.79 21.55
CA PRO A 130 19.51 5.23 21.81
C PRO A 130 19.69 6.07 20.53
N ASP A 131 20.15 5.46 19.43
CA ASP A 131 20.72 6.10 18.24
C ASP A 131 19.68 6.56 17.19
N GLY A 132 18.42 6.12 17.31
CA GLY A 132 17.37 6.45 16.34
C GLY A 132 17.47 5.69 15.01
N ALA A 133 18.33 4.68 14.91
CA ALA A 133 18.46 3.88 13.70
C ALA A 133 17.14 3.20 13.31
N LEU A 134 16.79 3.25 12.03
CA LEU A 134 15.67 2.51 11.47
C LEU A 134 15.98 1.01 11.56
N THR A 135 15.14 0.27 12.26
CA THR A 135 15.37 -1.13 12.60
C THR A 135 14.21 -1.98 12.13
N LEU A 136 14.52 -3.04 11.39
CA LEU A 136 13.60 -4.12 11.04
C LEU A 136 13.91 -5.32 11.91
N SER A 137 12.90 -5.82 12.63
CA SER A 137 13.01 -7.01 13.49
C SER A 137 11.88 -7.99 13.22
N ARG A 138 12.09 -9.25 13.61
CA ARG A 138 11.03 -10.24 13.77
C ARG A 138 10.88 -10.66 15.21
N ILE A 139 9.63 -10.79 15.69
CA ILE A 139 9.32 -11.02 17.09
C ILE A 139 8.10 -11.96 17.19
N PRO A 140 8.12 -13.04 18.00
CA PRO A 140 6.90 -13.76 18.36
C PRO A 140 5.99 -12.86 19.20
N LEU A 141 4.70 -12.74 18.85
CA LEU A 141 3.73 -12.04 19.71
C LEU A 141 3.69 -12.68 21.09
N GLY A 142 3.73 -11.83 22.14
CA GLY A 142 3.74 -12.29 23.53
C GLY A 142 5.12 -12.66 24.09
N ASP A 143 6.20 -12.61 23.27
CA ASP A 143 7.55 -12.91 23.75
C ASP A 143 8.59 -11.91 23.17
N PRO A 144 8.62 -10.66 23.69
CA PRO A 144 9.54 -9.64 23.22
C PRO A 144 11.02 -9.97 23.45
N ALA A 145 11.32 -10.91 24.36
CA ALA A 145 12.70 -11.34 24.61
C ALA A 145 13.29 -12.16 23.45
N LYS A 146 12.46 -12.72 22.60
CA LYS A 146 12.87 -13.45 21.38
C LYS A 146 12.98 -12.59 20.13
N GLU A 147 13.12 -11.28 20.29
CA GLU A 147 13.40 -10.41 19.15
C GLU A 147 14.65 -10.84 18.40
N GLN A 148 14.55 -10.83 17.08
CA GLN A 148 15.70 -10.94 16.20
C GLN A 148 15.73 -9.74 15.26
N VAL A 149 16.74 -8.88 15.44
CA VAL A 149 17.02 -7.78 14.51
C VAL A 149 17.50 -8.37 13.19
N LEU A 150 16.87 -7.95 12.09
CA LEU A 150 17.21 -8.40 10.74
C LEU A 150 18.11 -7.40 10.02
N LEU A 151 17.76 -6.12 10.06
CA LEU A 151 18.45 -5.07 9.33
C LEU A 151 18.32 -3.74 10.08
N THR A 152 19.39 -2.95 10.07
CA THR A 152 19.41 -1.59 10.60
C THR A 152 19.97 -0.63 9.57
N GLN A 153 19.41 0.60 9.55
CA GLN A 153 19.90 1.73 8.77
C GLN A 153 20.10 2.90 9.72
N ASP A 154 21.30 3.50 9.72
CA ASP A 154 21.57 4.73 10.47
C ASP A 154 20.60 5.85 10.04
N HIS A 155 19.98 6.49 11.04
CA HIS A 155 19.07 7.60 10.90
C HIS A 155 19.20 8.53 12.11
N SER A 156 20.42 8.77 12.55
CA SER A 156 20.73 9.54 13.75
C SER A 156 20.68 11.05 13.53
N ARG A 157 20.94 11.51 12.29
CA ARG A 157 21.12 12.94 11.98
C ARG A 157 19.87 13.77 12.13
N PHE A 158 18.73 13.29 11.60
CA PHE A 158 17.42 13.97 11.68
C PHE A 158 16.38 13.06 12.30
N SER A 159 15.23 13.60 12.70
CA SER A 159 14.19 12.83 13.41
C SER A 159 12.93 12.58 12.57
N ASN A 160 12.87 13.12 11.38
CA ASN A 160 11.75 13.02 10.44
C ASN A 160 12.08 12.17 9.21
N HIS A 161 11.10 11.92 8.35
CA HIS A 161 11.16 11.05 7.17
C HIS A 161 11.63 9.62 7.51
N ASN A 162 10.96 9.03 8.50
CA ASN A 162 11.28 7.66 8.93
C ASN A 162 10.56 6.60 8.08
N ALA A 163 9.41 6.92 7.46
CA ALA A 163 8.55 5.97 6.77
C ALA A 163 8.21 4.74 7.62
N GLY A 164 8.64 3.54 7.26
CA GLY A 164 8.58 2.35 8.12
C GLY A 164 7.48 1.35 7.76
N GLN A 165 6.73 1.53 6.68
CA GLN A 165 5.69 0.58 6.26
C GLN A 165 6.30 -0.77 5.90
N LEU A 166 5.62 -1.85 6.33
CA LEU A 166 5.93 -3.24 6.02
C LEU A 166 4.75 -3.91 5.32
N ALA A 167 5.02 -4.69 4.28
CA ALA A 167 4.03 -5.59 3.68
C ALA A 167 4.70 -6.77 2.99
N PHE A 168 4.04 -7.92 2.96
CA PHE A 168 4.44 -9.04 2.12
C PHE A 168 3.82 -8.88 0.73
N GLY A 169 4.66 -8.96 -0.31
CA GLY A 169 4.20 -9.06 -1.68
C GLY A 169 3.62 -10.45 -2.00
N ARG A 170 2.90 -10.57 -3.11
CA ARG A 170 2.39 -11.87 -3.60
C ARG A 170 3.50 -12.86 -3.97
N ASP A 171 4.72 -12.36 -4.14
CA ASP A 171 5.94 -13.14 -4.36
C ASP A 171 6.52 -13.75 -3.08
N GLY A 172 5.88 -13.47 -1.91
CA GLY A 172 6.27 -13.99 -0.61
C GLY A 172 7.44 -13.25 0.05
N TYR A 173 7.96 -12.20 -0.57
CA TYR A 173 9.02 -11.39 0.01
C TYR A 173 8.48 -10.25 0.86
N LEU A 174 9.26 -9.84 1.85
CA LEU A 174 8.97 -8.68 2.69
C LEU A 174 9.46 -7.41 1.99
N TYR A 175 8.57 -6.41 1.92
CA TYR A 175 8.91 -5.07 1.47
C TYR A 175 8.91 -4.11 2.66
N TRP A 176 9.89 -3.19 2.68
CA TRP A 176 10.05 -2.18 3.72
C TRP A 176 10.38 -0.83 3.11
N SER A 177 9.61 0.22 3.46
CA SER A 177 9.88 1.59 3.02
C SER A 177 10.71 2.35 4.04
N LEU A 178 11.68 3.13 3.56
CA LEU A 178 12.52 4.05 4.35
C LEU A 178 12.50 5.42 3.69
N GLY A 179 12.39 6.48 4.49
CA GLY A 179 12.51 7.85 4.01
C GLY A 179 13.96 8.24 3.69
N ASP A 180 14.13 9.42 3.15
CA ASP A 180 15.41 9.97 2.65
C ASP A 180 16.42 10.35 3.76
N GLY A 181 16.05 10.21 5.03
CA GLY A 181 16.93 10.55 6.15
C GLY A 181 16.57 11.86 6.83
N GLY A 182 15.62 12.63 6.28
CA GLY A 182 15.04 13.80 6.94
C GLY A 182 15.58 15.15 6.47
N SER A 183 15.06 16.22 7.09
CA SER A 183 15.30 17.61 6.72
C SER A 183 14.62 18.01 5.39
N ALA A 184 14.94 19.20 4.88
CA ALA A 184 14.37 19.74 3.65
C ALA A 184 15.29 19.43 2.46
N GLY A 185 14.69 19.00 1.32
CA GLY A 185 15.38 18.88 0.04
C GLY A 185 16.42 17.77 -0.06
N ASP A 186 16.40 16.75 0.80
CA ASP A 186 17.35 15.63 0.82
C ASP A 186 18.81 16.13 0.85
N PRO A 187 19.26 16.78 1.96
CA PRO A 187 20.56 17.45 2.00
C PRO A 187 21.75 16.50 1.77
N ASP A 188 21.57 15.22 2.09
CA ASP A 188 22.61 14.19 1.94
C ASP A 188 22.53 13.42 0.62
N ALA A 189 21.58 13.79 -0.28
CA ALA A 189 21.34 13.16 -1.58
C ALA A 189 21.13 11.63 -1.48
N THR A 190 20.48 11.20 -0.40
CA THR A 190 20.30 9.76 -0.10
C THR A 190 19.29 9.10 -1.01
N ALA A 191 18.23 9.81 -1.43
CA ALA A 191 17.16 9.25 -2.23
C ALA A 191 17.67 8.66 -3.56
N GLN A 192 18.62 9.33 -4.23
CA GLN A 192 19.23 8.86 -5.48
C GLN A 192 20.49 8.00 -5.26
N ASN A 193 21.07 7.99 -4.05
CA ASN A 193 22.28 7.22 -3.76
C ASN A 193 21.94 5.75 -3.49
N LEU A 194 22.28 4.86 -4.41
CA LEU A 194 22.07 3.41 -4.26
C LEU A 194 22.97 2.74 -3.22
N GLY A 195 23.98 3.42 -2.69
CA GLY A 195 24.87 2.93 -1.62
C GLY A 195 24.25 2.96 -0.22
N THR A 196 23.08 3.58 -0.05
CA THR A 196 22.32 3.66 1.21
C THR A 196 20.91 3.10 1.06
N LEU A 197 20.28 2.73 2.18
CA LEU A 197 18.88 2.25 2.18
C LEU A 197 17.85 3.37 2.39
N LEU A 198 18.31 4.62 2.62
CA LEU A 198 17.44 5.78 2.80
C LEU A 198 16.81 6.22 1.46
N GLY A 199 15.54 6.63 1.50
CA GLY A 199 14.76 7.03 0.32
C GLY A 199 14.40 5.86 -0.61
N LYS A 200 14.08 4.68 -0.04
CA LYS A 200 13.95 3.40 -0.76
C LYS A 200 12.72 2.61 -0.36
N VAL A 201 12.33 1.70 -1.24
CA VAL A 201 11.62 0.49 -0.89
C VAL A 201 12.57 -0.69 -1.03
N LEU A 202 12.72 -1.47 0.02
CA LEU A 202 13.53 -2.69 0.04
C LEU A 202 12.67 -3.92 -0.23
N ARG A 203 13.31 -5.01 -0.72
CA ARG A 203 12.67 -6.32 -0.92
C ARG A 203 13.60 -7.42 -0.43
N LEU A 204 13.12 -8.19 0.58
CA LEU A 204 13.90 -9.11 1.36
C LEU A 204 13.24 -10.51 1.40
N ASP A 205 14.03 -11.57 1.29
CA ASP A 205 13.62 -12.94 1.59
C ASP A 205 13.93 -13.23 3.06
N VAL A 206 12.93 -13.09 3.91
CA VAL A 206 13.02 -13.29 5.37
C VAL A 206 12.67 -14.72 5.81
N SER A 207 12.41 -15.61 4.85
CA SER A 207 12.10 -17.02 5.13
C SER A 207 13.32 -17.84 5.54
N ARG A 208 14.52 -17.33 5.28
CA ARG A 208 15.80 -18.02 5.53
C ARG A 208 16.92 -17.01 5.78
N SER A 209 18.03 -17.49 6.32
CA SER A 209 19.25 -16.72 6.49
C SER A 209 20.24 -17.00 5.34
N CYS A 210 21.05 -16.01 4.98
CA CYS A 210 22.12 -16.15 3.99
C CYS A 210 23.47 -15.71 4.60
N GLY A 211 24.34 -16.70 4.89
CA GLY A 211 25.58 -16.44 5.59
C GLY A 211 25.34 -15.92 7.01
N ALA A 212 25.95 -14.79 7.33
CA ALA A 212 25.84 -14.16 8.66
C ALA A 212 24.61 -13.28 8.83
N VAL A 213 23.88 -12.97 7.75
CA VAL A 213 22.68 -12.12 7.85
C VAL A 213 21.40 -12.96 7.96
N PRO A 214 20.43 -12.54 8.81
CA PRO A 214 19.22 -13.33 9.09
C PRO A 214 18.13 -13.19 8.03
N TYR A 215 18.48 -12.82 6.82
CA TYR A 215 17.63 -12.76 5.62
C TYR A 215 18.46 -13.07 4.37
N CYS A 216 17.81 -13.20 3.22
CA CYS A 216 18.48 -13.27 1.92
C CYS A 216 18.01 -12.14 1.01
N VAL A 217 18.86 -11.76 0.06
CA VAL A 217 18.46 -10.86 -1.03
C VAL A 217 17.85 -11.69 -2.16
N PRO A 218 16.63 -11.39 -2.62
CA PRO A 218 16.06 -12.07 -3.77
C PRO A 218 16.91 -11.88 -5.03
N LYS A 219 17.22 -12.96 -5.74
CA LYS A 219 18.08 -12.93 -6.94
C LYS A 219 17.59 -11.99 -8.06
N LYS A 220 16.29 -11.68 -8.06
CA LYS A 220 15.66 -10.78 -9.04
C LYS A 220 15.55 -9.34 -8.55
N ASN A 221 16.19 -8.96 -7.43
CA ASN A 221 16.32 -7.56 -7.08
C ASN A 221 17.15 -6.83 -8.15
N PRO A 222 16.77 -5.59 -8.49
CA PRO A 222 17.33 -4.92 -9.67
C PRO A 222 18.82 -4.60 -9.56
N PHE A 223 19.35 -4.42 -8.34
CA PHE A 223 20.71 -3.93 -8.10
C PHE A 223 21.69 -4.98 -7.57
N VAL A 224 21.35 -6.26 -7.61
CA VAL A 224 22.21 -7.36 -7.09
C VAL A 224 23.56 -7.48 -7.79
N HIS A 225 23.70 -6.93 -9.00
CA HIS A 225 24.93 -6.94 -9.78
C HIS A 225 25.49 -5.54 -10.03
N THR A 226 24.94 -4.50 -9.38
CA THR A 226 25.40 -3.12 -9.53
C THR A 226 26.48 -2.80 -8.51
N PRO A 227 27.74 -2.54 -8.91
CA PRO A 227 28.82 -2.23 -7.98
C PRO A 227 28.49 -0.99 -7.12
N GLY A 228 28.71 -1.11 -5.81
CA GLY A 228 28.44 -0.03 -4.84
C GLY A 228 26.96 0.14 -4.45
N ALA A 229 26.03 -0.52 -5.12
CA ALA A 229 24.63 -0.46 -4.73
C ALA A 229 24.29 -1.48 -3.63
N ARG A 230 23.32 -1.12 -2.78
CA ARG A 230 22.72 -2.01 -1.80
C ARG A 230 21.76 -2.98 -2.52
N PRO A 231 22.03 -4.29 -2.48
CA PRO A 231 21.27 -5.27 -3.25
C PRO A 231 19.85 -5.50 -2.72
N GLU A 232 19.54 -5.03 -1.51
CA GLU A 232 18.20 -5.05 -0.91
C GLU A 232 17.22 -4.11 -1.61
N ILE A 233 17.72 -3.08 -2.32
CA ILE A 233 16.89 -2.05 -2.94
C ILE A 233 16.02 -2.65 -4.05
N TRP A 234 14.71 -2.33 -3.99
CA TRP A 234 13.74 -2.67 -5.02
C TRP A 234 13.29 -1.45 -5.84
N ALA A 235 13.12 -0.28 -5.18
CA ALA A 235 12.82 1.02 -5.80
C ALA A 235 13.48 2.14 -5.00
N TYR A 236 13.68 3.31 -5.61
CA TYR A 236 14.41 4.41 -5.02
C TYR A 236 13.88 5.78 -5.49
N GLY A 237 14.50 6.87 -5.00
CA GLY A 237 14.07 8.22 -5.35
C GLY A 237 12.79 8.64 -4.62
N LEU A 238 12.65 8.26 -3.33
CA LEU A 238 11.52 8.55 -2.47
C LEU A 238 11.92 9.50 -1.34
N ARG A 239 10.97 10.35 -0.89
CA ARG A 239 11.19 11.29 0.20
C ARG A 239 10.81 10.70 1.57
N ASN A 240 9.53 10.46 1.77
CA ASN A 240 8.99 9.86 2.99
C ASN A 240 7.80 8.95 2.64
N PRO A 241 8.07 7.78 2.06
CA PRO A 241 7.04 6.83 1.61
C PRO A 241 6.29 6.25 2.81
N TRP A 242 5.30 7.01 3.32
CA TRP A 242 4.66 6.80 4.60
C TRP A 242 3.90 5.49 4.66
N ARG A 243 2.98 5.26 3.69
CA ARG A 243 2.26 3.99 3.59
C ARG A 243 2.23 3.50 2.16
N PHE A 244 2.36 2.19 2.03
CA PHE A 244 2.12 1.50 0.78
C PHE A 244 1.29 0.24 1.02
N SER A 245 0.62 -0.23 -0.02
CA SER A 245 -0.12 -1.48 -0.03
C SER A 245 0.03 -2.21 -1.35
N PHE A 246 -0.21 -3.51 -1.33
CA PHE A 246 -0.34 -4.30 -2.55
C PHE A 246 -1.82 -4.54 -2.84
N ASP A 247 -2.23 -4.31 -4.08
CA ASP A 247 -3.56 -4.69 -4.52
C ASP A 247 -3.73 -6.22 -4.40
N ALA A 248 -4.74 -6.64 -3.64
CA ALA A 248 -5.00 -8.05 -3.40
C ALA A 248 -5.37 -8.84 -4.68
N LEU A 249 -5.85 -8.16 -5.74
CA LEU A 249 -6.26 -8.80 -6.98
C LEU A 249 -5.10 -9.04 -7.95
N ASP A 250 -4.25 -8.04 -8.21
CA ASP A 250 -3.18 -8.11 -9.21
C ASP A 250 -1.77 -8.02 -8.63
N GLY A 251 -1.64 -7.67 -7.34
CA GLY A 251 -0.37 -7.54 -6.64
C GLY A 251 0.40 -6.26 -6.98
N SER A 252 -0.22 -5.30 -7.66
CA SER A 252 0.43 -4.01 -7.93
C SER A 252 0.68 -3.23 -6.64
N LEU A 253 1.79 -2.49 -6.59
CA LEU A 253 2.16 -1.60 -5.51
C LEU A 253 1.44 -0.26 -5.68
N TRP A 254 0.84 0.24 -4.59
CA TRP A 254 0.35 1.59 -4.42
C TRP A 254 1.10 2.22 -3.26
N LEU A 255 1.78 3.33 -3.49
CA LEU A 255 2.69 3.95 -2.52
C LEU A 255 2.40 5.44 -2.43
N ALA A 256 2.16 5.94 -1.23
CA ALA A 256 2.04 7.35 -0.94
C ALA A 256 3.36 7.89 -0.40
N ASP A 257 3.88 8.92 -1.07
CA ASP A 257 5.11 9.61 -0.69
C ASP A 257 4.80 11.05 -0.28
N VAL A 258 5.16 11.41 0.94
CA VAL A 258 4.90 12.74 1.49
C VAL A 258 5.88 13.74 0.89
N GLY A 259 5.33 14.77 0.25
CA GLY A 259 6.08 15.80 -0.45
C GLY A 259 6.78 16.82 0.44
N GLN A 260 7.53 17.73 -0.18
CA GLN A 260 8.28 18.77 0.52
C GLN A 260 7.45 20.02 0.77
N GLY A 261 6.73 20.50 -0.22
CA GLY A 261 6.01 21.76 -0.09
C GLY A 261 5.18 22.16 -1.31
N THR A 262 5.17 21.37 -2.35
CA THR A 262 4.39 21.62 -3.56
C THR A 262 3.34 20.56 -3.79
N PHE A 263 3.73 19.28 -3.77
CA PHE A 263 2.84 18.18 -4.08
C PHE A 263 2.97 17.02 -3.08
N GLU A 264 1.82 16.49 -2.69
CA GLU A 264 1.68 15.16 -2.13
C GLU A 264 1.39 14.17 -3.27
N GLU A 265 1.91 12.95 -3.22
CA GLU A 265 1.80 12.04 -4.37
C GLU A 265 1.46 10.60 -4.00
N VAL A 266 0.75 9.95 -4.93
CA VAL A 266 0.51 8.51 -4.92
C VAL A 266 1.08 7.89 -6.17
N ASN A 267 1.96 6.94 -5.96
CA ASN A 267 2.65 6.18 -6.99
C ASN A 267 2.03 4.81 -7.18
N HIS A 268 2.06 4.29 -8.41
CA HIS A 268 1.61 2.94 -8.74
C HIS A 268 2.65 2.21 -9.56
N ALA A 269 2.94 0.97 -9.18
CA ALA A 269 3.91 0.15 -9.89
C ALA A 269 3.49 -1.32 -9.96
N ARG A 270 3.81 -1.99 -11.07
CA ARG A 270 3.71 -3.44 -11.17
C ARG A 270 4.89 -4.08 -10.44
N THR A 271 4.62 -5.02 -9.52
CA THR A 271 5.68 -5.69 -8.74
C THR A 271 6.58 -6.62 -9.53
N THR A 272 6.30 -6.84 -10.80
CA THR A 272 7.18 -7.58 -11.71
C THR A 272 8.38 -6.77 -12.19
N ARG A 273 8.36 -5.42 -12.02
CA ARG A 273 9.41 -4.50 -12.44
C ARG A 273 9.99 -3.81 -11.22
N GLY A 274 11.19 -4.19 -10.79
CA GLY A 274 11.99 -3.45 -9.82
C GLY A 274 12.89 -2.41 -10.52
N GLY A 275 13.56 -1.56 -9.73
CA GLY A 275 14.49 -0.54 -10.23
C GLY A 275 13.82 0.77 -10.63
N LEU A 276 12.56 0.98 -10.23
CA LEU A 276 11.85 2.24 -10.48
C LEU A 276 12.48 3.38 -9.69
N ASN A 277 12.66 4.52 -10.35
CA ASN A 277 13.11 5.78 -9.77
C ASN A 277 11.92 6.76 -9.72
N PHE A 278 11.50 7.15 -8.51
CA PHE A 278 10.38 8.07 -8.30
C PHE A 278 10.81 9.55 -8.31
N GLY A 279 12.10 9.82 -8.53
CA GLY A 279 12.59 11.14 -8.92
C GLY A 279 13.04 12.06 -7.78
N TRP A 280 12.69 11.82 -6.53
CA TRP A 280 13.12 12.67 -5.41
C TRP A 280 14.67 12.64 -5.27
N SER A 281 15.42 13.75 -5.14
CA SER A 281 14.96 15.13 -4.95
C SER A 281 15.13 16.01 -6.23
N CYS A 282 15.16 15.42 -7.41
CA CYS A 282 14.98 16.14 -8.68
C CYS A 282 13.53 16.54 -8.87
N MET A 283 12.61 15.59 -8.67
CA MET A 283 11.17 15.74 -8.87
C MET A 283 10.42 15.81 -7.54
N GLU A 284 9.31 16.56 -7.51
CA GLU A 284 8.27 16.53 -6.49
C GLU A 284 6.92 16.49 -7.21
N GLY A 285 6.19 15.38 -7.10
CA GLY A 285 5.05 15.16 -7.96
C GLY A 285 5.44 15.20 -9.45
N PRO A 286 4.66 15.86 -10.30
CA PRO A 286 4.95 15.97 -11.73
C PRO A 286 5.94 17.11 -12.07
N ALA A 287 6.46 17.84 -11.09
CA ALA A 287 7.27 19.03 -11.30
C ALA A 287 8.74 18.83 -10.90
N VAL A 288 9.63 19.58 -11.54
CA VAL A 288 11.03 19.68 -11.12
C VAL A 288 11.10 20.47 -9.80
N PHE A 289 11.61 19.82 -8.74
CA PHE A 289 11.89 20.43 -7.46
C PHE A 289 13.29 21.06 -7.42
N ASN A 290 14.32 20.29 -7.80
CA ASN A 290 15.68 20.75 -7.83
C ASN A 290 16.42 20.26 -9.07
N ALA A 291 16.57 21.14 -10.07
CA ALA A 291 17.18 20.79 -11.36
C ALA A 291 18.64 20.34 -11.23
N GLU A 292 19.39 20.81 -10.20
CA GLU A 292 20.78 20.40 -9.97
C GLU A 292 20.91 18.96 -9.48
N ARG A 293 19.81 18.38 -8.99
CA ARG A 293 19.73 16.98 -8.54
C ARG A 293 19.25 16.03 -9.62
N CYS A 294 18.83 16.55 -10.76
CA CYS A 294 18.34 15.73 -11.86
C CYS A 294 19.49 14.98 -12.52
N VAL A 295 19.29 13.70 -12.77
CA VAL A 295 20.21 12.87 -13.54
C VAL A 295 19.80 12.96 -15.01
N GLU A 296 20.73 13.30 -15.89
CA GLU A 296 20.50 13.35 -17.32
C GLU A 296 20.03 11.99 -17.84
N ASP A 297 19.01 11.98 -18.70
CA ASP A 297 18.41 10.78 -19.27
C ASP A 297 17.82 9.76 -18.26
N ALA A 298 17.57 10.17 -17.02
CA ALA A 298 16.91 9.29 -16.05
C ALA A 298 15.45 9.04 -16.41
N ASP A 299 15.01 7.77 -16.36
CA ASP A 299 13.61 7.35 -16.49
C ASP A 299 12.91 7.51 -15.13
N TYR A 300 12.37 8.70 -14.84
CA TYR A 300 11.60 8.94 -13.64
C TYR A 300 10.17 8.40 -13.81
N THR A 301 9.65 7.83 -12.72
CA THR A 301 8.29 7.29 -12.68
C THR A 301 7.34 8.36 -12.14
N ASP A 302 6.44 8.85 -12.98
CA ASP A 302 5.44 9.84 -12.58
C ASP A 302 4.40 9.25 -11.61
N PRO A 303 3.89 10.06 -10.66
CA PRO A 303 2.77 9.67 -9.81
C PRO A 303 1.49 9.51 -10.63
N VAL A 304 0.63 8.58 -10.19
CA VAL A 304 -0.70 8.38 -10.79
C VAL A 304 -1.76 9.32 -10.23
N PHE A 305 -1.46 9.94 -9.10
CA PHE A 305 -2.28 10.96 -8.44
C PHE A 305 -1.40 11.87 -7.59
N HIS A 306 -1.70 13.17 -7.58
CA HIS A 306 -1.06 14.16 -6.72
C HIS A 306 -2.05 15.29 -6.39
N TYR A 307 -1.76 16.02 -5.31
CA TYR A 307 -2.50 17.21 -4.91
C TYR A 307 -1.55 18.24 -4.26
N GLN A 308 -2.00 19.50 -4.15
CA GLN A 308 -1.15 20.59 -3.67
C GLN A 308 -0.99 20.59 -2.15
N THR A 309 0.26 20.46 -1.71
CA THR A 309 0.66 20.59 -0.30
C THR A 309 0.36 22.02 0.22
N GLY A 310 -0.19 22.12 1.43
CA GLY A 310 -0.54 23.41 2.06
C GLY A 310 -1.83 24.06 1.52
N VAL A 311 -2.42 23.52 0.46
CA VAL A 311 -3.70 23.99 -0.11
C VAL A 311 -4.80 22.96 0.12
N GLU A 312 -4.58 21.72 -0.32
CA GLU A 312 -5.55 20.63 -0.24
C GLU A 312 -5.28 19.71 0.96
N GLY A 313 -4.07 19.73 1.47
CA GLY A 313 -3.62 18.94 2.61
C GLY A 313 -2.20 19.25 3.02
N CYS A 314 -1.58 18.37 3.81
CA CYS A 314 -0.21 18.56 4.31
C CYS A 314 0.64 17.30 4.29
N ALA A 315 0.04 16.12 4.22
CA ALA A 315 0.75 14.85 4.21
C ALA A 315 -0.19 13.73 3.76
N VAL A 316 0.10 13.15 2.62
CA VAL A 316 -0.63 11.99 2.10
C VAL A 316 -0.37 10.75 2.98
N ILE A 317 -1.44 10.10 3.42
CA ILE A 317 -1.32 8.89 4.24
C ILE A 317 -1.23 7.62 3.39
N GLY A 318 -1.78 7.65 2.20
CA GLY A 318 -1.91 6.45 1.39
C GLY A 318 -3.18 5.69 1.70
N GLY A 319 -3.25 4.44 1.31
CA GLY A 319 -4.46 3.66 1.43
C GLY A 319 -4.40 2.29 0.81
N TYR A 320 -5.56 1.80 0.37
CA TYR A 320 -5.74 0.49 -0.23
C TYR A 320 -6.66 0.53 -1.44
N VAL A 321 -6.44 -0.36 -2.39
CA VAL A 321 -7.45 -0.67 -3.40
C VAL A 321 -8.57 -1.47 -2.74
N TYR A 322 -9.78 -0.94 -2.76
CA TYR A 322 -10.93 -1.63 -2.17
C TYR A 322 -11.26 -2.92 -2.94
N ARG A 323 -11.21 -4.04 -2.22
CA ARG A 323 -11.50 -5.39 -2.72
C ARG A 323 -12.54 -6.11 -1.86
N GLY A 324 -13.21 -5.39 -0.94
CA GLY A 324 -14.27 -5.90 -0.10
C GLY A 324 -15.51 -6.31 -0.89
N LYS A 325 -16.34 -7.12 -0.25
CA LYS A 325 -17.58 -7.64 -0.85
C LYS A 325 -18.78 -6.76 -0.54
N GLN A 326 -18.78 -6.10 0.62
CA GLN A 326 -19.94 -5.34 1.11
C GLN A 326 -20.32 -4.19 0.18
N TYR A 327 -19.32 -3.46 -0.30
CA TYR A 327 -19.50 -2.30 -1.18
C TYR A 327 -18.97 -2.55 -2.60
N ALA A 328 -18.89 -3.81 -3.04
CA ALA A 328 -18.28 -4.17 -4.33
C ALA A 328 -18.97 -3.47 -5.53
N ARG A 329 -20.29 -3.27 -5.47
CA ARG A 329 -21.03 -2.56 -6.52
C ARG A 329 -20.75 -1.07 -6.59
N LEU A 330 -20.18 -0.49 -5.53
CA LEU A 330 -19.88 0.93 -5.41
C LEU A 330 -18.40 1.21 -5.67
N ALA A 331 -17.53 0.58 -4.90
CA ALA A 331 -16.12 0.98 -4.76
C ALA A 331 -15.09 -0.05 -5.27
N PHE A 332 -15.50 -1.23 -5.80
CA PHE A 332 -14.54 -2.26 -6.20
C PHE A 332 -13.51 -1.73 -7.20
N GLY A 333 -12.23 -1.94 -6.91
CA GLY A 333 -11.13 -1.49 -7.77
C GLY A 333 -10.73 -0.03 -7.59
N THR A 334 -11.29 0.66 -6.60
CA THR A 334 -10.93 2.04 -6.27
C THR A 334 -9.85 2.05 -5.21
N TYR A 335 -8.74 2.74 -5.47
CA TYR A 335 -7.78 3.09 -4.44
C TYR A 335 -8.32 4.27 -3.64
N VAL A 336 -8.28 4.15 -2.32
CA VAL A 336 -8.77 5.17 -1.38
C VAL A 336 -7.61 5.70 -0.59
N ALA A 337 -7.37 7.00 -0.67
CA ALA A 337 -6.33 7.71 0.07
C ALA A 337 -6.91 8.87 0.88
N THR A 338 -6.19 9.33 1.89
CA THR A 338 -6.56 10.50 2.68
C THR A 338 -5.34 11.34 3.03
N ASP A 339 -5.60 12.57 3.45
CA ASP A 339 -4.60 13.49 3.99
C ASP A 339 -4.70 13.59 5.53
N TYR A 340 -3.55 13.71 6.18
CA TYR A 340 -3.46 13.79 7.65
C TYR A 340 -4.08 15.05 8.24
N CYS A 341 -3.91 16.20 7.58
CA CYS A 341 -4.36 17.49 8.08
C CYS A 341 -5.80 17.81 7.72
N SER A 342 -6.16 17.61 6.46
CA SER A 342 -7.48 17.98 5.95
C SER A 342 -8.53 16.91 6.18
N GLY A 343 -8.10 15.63 6.30
CA GLY A 343 -9.00 14.49 6.32
C GLY A 343 -9.69 14.23 4.97
N THR A 344 -9.39 15.01 3.94
CA THR A 344 -9.94 14.82 2.59
C THR A 344 -9.66 13.41 2.10
N VAL A 345 -10.68 12.77 1.52
CA VAL A 345 -10.58 11.42 0.98
C VAL A 345 -10.73 11.46 -0.53
N TRP A 346 -9.71 10.92 -1.20
CA TRP A 346 -9.71 10.74 -2.65
C TRP A 346 -9.92 9.28 -3.03
N ALA A 347 -10.75 9.10 -4.06
CA ALA A 347 -10.85 7.87 -4.81
C ALA A 347 -10.02 7.98 -6.08
N VAL A 348 -9.16 7.00 -6.34
CA VAL A 348 -8.32 6.94 -7.56
C VAL A 348 -8.59 5.63 -8.27
N ARG A 349 -8.84 5.68 -9.58
CA ARG A 349 -9.13 4.50 -10.39
C ARG A 349 -8.59 4.65 -11.81
N LYS A 350 -8.12 3.58 -12.39
CA LYS A 350 -7.73 3.55 -13.80
C LYS A 350 -8.98 3.60 -14.68
N GLY A 351 -9.08 4.62 -15.53
CA GLY A 351 -10.17 4.77 -16.49
C GLY A 351 -10.04 3.84 -17.70
N HIS A 352 -11.07 3.82 -18.55
CA HIS A 352 -11.17 2.94 -19.73
C HIS A 352 -10.03 3.17 -20.75
N HIS A 353 -9.48 4.37 -20.83
CA HIS A 353 -8.38 4.72 -21.75
C HIS A 353 -6.99 4.58 -21.13
N GLY A 354 -6.90 3.98 -19.94
CA GLY A 354 -5.62 3.70 -19.28
C GLY A 354 -5.10 4.82 -18.37
N ALA A 355 -5.61 6.05 -18.48
CA ALA A 355 -5.29 7.15 -17.58
C ALA A 355 -5.98 6.96 -16.22
N TYR A 356 -5.35 7.45 -15.15
CA TYR A 356 -5.98 7.45 -13.84
C TYR A 356 -6.91 8.64 -13.70
N GLN A 357 -8.04 8.42 -13.03
CA GLN A 357 -9.04 9.41 -12.67
C GLN A 357 -9.11 9.48 -11.16
N SER A 358 -9.37 10.67 -10.61
CA SER A 358 -9.55 10.88 -9.19
C SER A 358 -10.76 11.77 -8.91
N ALA A 359 -11.36 11.58 -7.74
CA ALA A 359 -12.42 12.45 -7.21
C ALA A 359 -12.30 12.53 -5.69
N VAL A 360 -12.67 13.67 -5.13
CA VAL A 360 -12.94 13.79 -3.69
C VAL A 360 -14.27 13.10 -3.40
N ILE A 361 -14.26 12.13 -2.48
CA ILE A 361 -15.42 11.33 -2.13
C ILE A 361 -15.94 11.54 -0.71
N GLY A 362 -15.32 12.44 0.05
CA GLY A 362 -15.73 12.80 1.41
C GLY A 362 -14.55 13.17 2.31
N GLN A 363 -14.77 13.06 3.60
CA GLN A 363 -13.76 13.33 4.63
C GLN A 363 -13.77 12.25 5.69
N PHE A 364 -12.57 11.88 6.16
CA PHE A 364 -12.36 11.10 7.37
C PHE A 364 -12.14 12.02 8.58
N PRO A 365 -12.18 11.49 9.81
CA PRO A 365 -11.66 12.21 10.96
C PRO A 365 -10.22 12.68 10.71
N LEU A 366 -9.86 13.81 11.27
CA LEU A 366 -8.50 14.35 11.10
C LEU A 366 -7.44 13.42 11.68
N GLN A 367 -6.24 13.51 11.15
CA GLN A 367 -5.06 12.81 11.65
C GLN A 367 -5.15 11.28 11.53
N VAL A 368 -5.79 10.80 10.46
CA VAL A 368 -5.64 9.39 10.08
C VAL A 368 -4.16 9.12 9.85
N SER A 369 -3.63 8.08 10.48
CA SER A 369 -2.21 7.70 10.40
C SER A 369 -1.98 6.42 9.60
N SER A 370 -3.00 5.58 9.47
CA SER A 370 -2.87 4.30 8.77
C SER A 370 -4.21 3.74 8.32
N PHE A 371 -4.13 2.89 7.30
CA PHE A 371 -5.20 2.05 6.79
C PHE A 371 -4.88 0.57 7.00
N VAL A 372 -5.93 -0.25 7.02
CA VAL A 372 -5.82 -1.70 6.84
C VAL A 372 -7.05 -2.22 6.08
N ALA A 373 -6.84 -3.18 5.20
CA ALA A 373 -7.91 -4.03 4.69
C ALA A 373 -7.98 -5.28 5.58
N ASP A 374 -9.17 -5.60 6.09
CA ASP A 374 -9.38 -6.86 6.78
C ASP A 374 -9.35 -8.04 5.80
N ARG A 375 -9.50 -9.26 6.31
CA ARG A 375 -9.48 -10.46 5.48
C ARG A 375 -10.59 -10.51 4.43
N SER A 376 -11.70 -9.83 4.66
CA SER A 376 -12.81 -9.72 3.69
C SER A 376 -12.61 -8.59 2.68
N GLY A 377 -11.54 -7.79 2.83
CA GLY A 377 -11.21 -6.63 2.02
C GLY A 377 -11.93 -5.35 2.44
N GLU A 378 -12.59 -5.35 3.61
CA GLU A 378 -13.21 -4.16 4.17
C GLU A 378 -12.15 -3.27 4.83
N LEU A 379 -12.28 -1.95 4.67
CA LEU A 379 -11.28 -0.99 5.10
C LEU A 379 -11.54 -0.47 6.51
N TYR A 380 -10.45 -0.25 7.23
CA TYR A 380 -10.42 0.45 8.51
C TYR A 380 -9.33 1.51 8.49
N VAL A 381 -9.51 2.58 9.28
CA VAL A 381 -8.54 3.65 9.50
C VAL A 381 -8.38 3.90 11.00
N VAL A 382 -7.16 4.30 11.41
CA VAL A 382 -6.90 4.79 12.78
C VAL A 382 -6.50 6.24 12.77
N THR A 383 -6.89 6.95 13.84
CA THR A 383 -6.53 8.35 14.07
C THR A 383 -5.45 8.46 15.15
N ASP A 384 -4.36 9.15 14.82
CA ASP A 384 -3.17 9.27 15.66
C ASP A 384 -3.47 9.92 17.04
N ARG A 385 -4.06 11.12 17.04
CA ARG A 385 -4.21 11.89 18.27
C ARG A 385 -5.42 11.51 19.10
N THR A 386 -6.52 11.17 18.46
CA THR A 386 -7.76 10.78 19.16
C THR A 386 -7.77 9.31 19.55
N GLY A 387 -6.88 8.49 18.97
CA GLY A 387 -6.75 7.07 19.32
C GLY A 387 -7.97 6.22 19.01
N GLN A 388 -8.62 6.50 17.88
CA GLN A 388 -9.86 5.85 17.46
C GLN A 388 -9.61 4.95 16.25
N LEU A 389 -10.29 3.81 16.23
CA LEU A 389 -10.39 2.92 15.07
C LEU A 389 -11.75 3.09 14.44
N HIS A 390 -11.76 3.35 13.15
CA HIS A 390 -12.99 3.52 12.36
C HIS A 390 -13.07 2.48 11.26
N ARG A 391 -14.27 1.97 11.03
CA ARG A 391 -14.61 1.18 9.84
C ARG A 391 -15.07 2.10 8.73
N VAL A 392 -14.57 1.88 7.52
CA VAL A 392 -14.94 2.64 6.32
C VAL A 392 -16.17 2.04 5.65
N SER A 393 -17.07 2.88 5.19
CA SER A 393 -18.24 2.51 4.39
C SER A 393 -18.35 3.38 3.15
N PHE A 394 -18.96 2.85 2.11
CA PHE A 394 -19.20 3.57 0.86
C PHE A 394 -20.68 3.64 0.56
N ASP A 395 -21.10 4.75 -0.05
CA ASP A 395 -22.46 4.95 -0.51
C ASP A 395 -22.46 5.68 -1.86
N ARG A 396 -23.62 5.85 -2.43
CA ARG A 396 -23.84 6.69 -3.60
C ARG A 396 -24.28 8.07 -3.15
N VAL A 397 -23.72 9.13 -3.78
CA VAL A 397 -24.25 10.49 -3.62
C VAL A 397 -25.76 10.44 -3.91
N ALA A 398 -26.56 10.96 -2.98
CA ALA A 398 -28.01 11.08 -3.20
C ALA A 398 -28.27 12.06 -4.36
N ASP A 399 -29.19 11.67 -5.26
CA ASP A 399 -29.64 12.53 -6.37
C ASP A 399 -30.34 13.77 -5.85
#